data_8ababfcfe06868c174c4bef30e4a422a
#
_entry.id   8ababfcfe06868c174c4bef30e4a422a
#
_cell.length_a   1.000
_cell.length_b   1.000
_cell.length_c   1.000
_cell.angle_alpha   90.00
_cell.angle_beta   90.00
_cell.angle_gamma   90.00
#
_symmetry.space_group_name_H-M   'P 1'
#
loop_
_entity.id
_entity.type
_entity.pdbx_description
1 polymer ?
#
loop_
_entity_poly.entity_id
_entity_poly.type
_entity_poly.pdbx_seq_one_letter_code
_entity_poly.pdbx_strand_id
1 'polypeptide(L)'
;DIPNKLVFDIEDPNTIPYDIFAAIDNESTYEVKNELLEKLAFLIMPEIKSDDGAAAFFQKNGRNMLIGSLIAYYHCNLDFVPICKKIISMDYKTLLYDIVKTKNKDAINYIASFSGSNEKNSAGCKQSMDDYIKLYATNFRMTHALRRPCKDETSITPQLLKNHSLFFCIPDAKTDLYGPLLEIITAQAFDYCAARQNRETPHILFVLDEFVSLRLSANVILDASRKYRKKNIRLCLLTQSLLDLDVLYNEKIRNAILSNMKYKVILGITDPSSQKYFADIIGQKEQRTRSTSINGNTTTV
;
A
#
# COMPACT_ATOMS: atom_id res chain seq x y z
N ASP A 1 27.76 -6.83 -1.83
CA ASP A 1 27.45 -5.38 -1.88
C ASP A 1 26.43 -5.11 -2.97
N ILE A 2 25.34 -4.44 -2.59
CA ILE A 2 24.28 -4.04 -3.53
C ILE A 2 24.62 -2.61 -3.98
N PRO A 3 24.82 -2.36 -5.30
CA PRO A 3 25.17 -1.04 -5.78
C PRO A 3 24.00 -0.07 -5.66
N ASN A 4 24.34 1.21 -5.46
CA ASN A 4 23.34 2.30 -5.37
C ASN A 4 22.20 2.02 -4.38
N LYS A 5 22.56 1.56 -3.17
CA LYS A 5 21.61 1.26 -2.11
C LYS A 5 21.15 2.55 -1.41
N LEU A 6 19.83 2.73 -1.31
CA LEU A 6 19.20 3.73 -0.46
C LEU A 6 18.30 3.04 0.58
N VAL A 7 18.37 3.51 1.80
CA VAL A 7 17.63 2.94 2.93
C VAL A 7 16.72 3.99 3.53
N PHE A 8 15.44 3.68 3.57
CA PHE A 8 14.45 4.36 4.39
C PHE A 8 14.26 3.52 5.65
N ASP A 9 14.60 4.08 6.79
CA ASP A 9 14.37 3.45 8.09
C ASP A 9 13.56 4.40 8.96
N ILE A 10 12.34 4.03 9.30
CA ILE A 10 11.42 4.89 10.06
C ILE A 10 11.94 5.17 11.48
N GLU A 11 12.84 4.34 11.99
CA GLU A 11 13.43 4.48 13.32
C GLU A 11 14.72 5.32 13.33
N ASP A 12 15.37 5.47 12.17
CA ASP A 12 16.61 6.25 12.07
C ASP A 12 16.29 7.76 12.02
N PRO A 13 16.80 8.56 12.97
CA PRO A 13 16.67 10.01 12.93
C PRO A 13 17.36 10.65 11.72
N ASN A 14 18.23 9.95 11.02
CA ASN A 14 18.92 10.42 9.81
C ASN A 14 18.35 9.78 8.55
N THR A 15 17.17 9.17 8.62
CA THR A 15 16.57 8.52 7.45
C THR A 15 16.42 9.46 6.27
N ILE A 16 16.70 8.94 5.08
CA ILE A 16 16.42 9.64 3.82
C ILE A 16 14.90 9.81 3.71
N PRO A 17 14.37 11.03 3.50
CA PRO A 17 12.93 11.23 3.44
C PRO A 17 12.31 10.58 2.19
N TYR A 18 11.09 10.10 2.33
CA TYR A 18 10.27 9.68 1.20
C TYR A 18 9.42 10.86 0.71
N ASP A 19 9.54 11.18 -0.57
CA ASP A 19 8.75 12.24 -1.20
C ASP A 19 7.43 11.69 -1.73
N ILE A 20 6.38 11.89 -0.95
CA ILE A 20 5.04 11.40 -1.26
C ILE A 20 4.39 12.13 -2.45
N PHE A 21 4.85 13.34 -2.76
CA PHE A 21 4.36 14.14 -3.89
C PHE A 21 5.21 14.00 -5.16
N ALA A 22 6.31 13.25 -5.12
CA ALA A 22 7.24 13.13 -6.25
C ALA A 22 6.56 12.76 -7.58
N ALA A 23 5.57 11.86 -7.56
CA ALA A 23 4.83 11.48 -8.76
C ALA A 23 3.95 12.64 -9.27
N ILE A 24 3.39 13.43 -8.34
CA ILE A 24 2.49 14.55 -8.64
C ILE A 24 3.30 15.73 -9.17
N ASP A 25 4.45 16.01 -8.56
CA ASP A 25 5.33 17.12 -8.94
C ASP A 25 5.90 16.93 -10.35
N ASN A 26 6.13 15.68 -10.77
CA ASN A 26 6.62 15.34 -12.10
C ASN A 26 5.55 15.47 -13.21
N GLU A 27 4.28 15.62 -12.87
CA GLU A 27 3.23 15.82 -13.87
C GLU A 27 3.15 17.28 -14.32
N SER A 28 2.86 17.47 -15.60
CA SER A 28 2.78 18.80 -16.19
C SER A 28 1.38 19.39 -16.19
N THR A 29 0.35 18.54 -16.19
CA THR A 29 -1.06 18.94 -16.30
C THR A 29 -1.73 19.04 -14.94
N TYR A 30 -2.49 20.12 -14.76
CA TYR A 30 -3.26 20.39 -13.54
C TYR A 30 -4.25 19.26 -13.22
N GLU A 31 -4.93 18.77 -14.23
CA GLU A 31 -5.94 17.71 -14.11
C GLU A 31 -5.32 16.40 -13.63
N VAL A 32 -4.19 15.99 -14.19
CA VAL A 32 -3.48 14.76 -13.79
C VAL A 32 -2.94 14.89 -12.37
N LYS A 33 -2.46 16.07 -11.97
CA LYS A 33 -2.07 16.32 -10.58
C LYS A 33 -3.24 16.10 -9.62
N ASN A 34 -4.42 16.61 -9.96
CA ASN A 34 -5.63 16.45 -9.13
C ASN A 34 -6.07 14.96 -9.07
N GLU A 35 -6.01 14.22 -10.18
CA GLU A 35 -6.29 12.77 -10.19
C GLU A 35 -5.32 12.00 -9.27
N LEU A 36 -4.04 12.36 -9.25
CA LEU A 36 -3.06 11.74 -8.36
C LEU A 36 -3.26 12.11 -6.88
N LEU A 37 -3.68 13.35 -6.58
CA LEU A 37 -4.07 13.78 -5.23
C LEU A 37 -5.31 13.04 -4.75
N GLU A 38 -6.30 12.87 -5.62
CA GLU A 38 -7.49 12.05 -5.34
C GLU A 38 -7.09 10.60 -5.04
N LYS A 39 -6.24 10.01 -5.87
CA LYS A 39 -5.72 8.66 -5.66
C LYS A 39 -4.97 8.52 -4.33
N LEU A 40 -4.16 9.50 -3.97
CA LEU A 40 -3.47 9.54 -2.66
C LEU A 40 -4.49 9.56 -1.51
N ALA A 41 -5.57 10.34 -1.63
CA ALA A 41 -6.63 10.35 -0.61
C ALA A 41 -7.32 8.98 -0.49
N PHE A 42 -7.52 8.24 -1.59
CA PHE A 42 -8.04 6.87 -1.55
C PHE A 42 -7.06 5.87 -0.91
N LEU A 43 -5.77 6.08 -1.04
CA LEU A 43 -4.75 5.27 -0.33
C LEU A 43 -4.74 5.57 1.17
N ILE A 44 -4.87 6.85 1.55
CA ILE A 44 -4.92 7.26 2.95
C ILE A 44 -6.22 6.82 3.62
N MET A 45 -7.35 6.94 2.92
CA MET A 45 -8.69 6.59 3.40
C MET A 45 -9.33 5.58 2.44
N PRO A 46 -8.93 4.29 2.47
CA PRO A 46 -9.47 3.26 1.59
C PRO A 46 -10.97 3.02 1.88
N GLU A 47 -11.69 2.44 0.94
CA GLU A 47 -13.10 2.10 1.14
C GLU A 47 -13.27 0.99 2.17
N ILE A 48 -14.09 1.24 3.18
CA ILE A 48 -14.51 0.20 4.12
C ILE A 48 -15.66 -0.58 3.49
N LYS A 49 -15.49 -1.88 3.37
CA LYS A 49 -16.60 -2.82 3.10
C LYS A 49 -17.30 -3.11 4.43
N SER A 50 -18.12 -2.19 4.88
CA SER A 50 -18.90 -2.34 6.11
C SER A 50 -20.39 -2.37 5.77
N ASP A 51 -21.12 -3.24 6.43
CA ASP A 51 -22.59 -3.25 6.43
C ASP A 51 -23.17 -2.07 7.24
N ASP A 52 -22.33 -1.36 7.99
CA ASP A 52 -22.71 -0.12 8.70
C ASP A 52 -22.71 1.07 7.73
N GLY A 53 -23.91 1.41 7.27
CA GLY A 53 -24.13 2.54 6.36
C GLY A 53 -23.69 3.89 6.93
N ALA A 54 -23.70 4.08 8.27
CA ALA A 54 -23.26 5.31 8.91
C ALA A 54 -21.74 5.46 8.85
N ALA A 55 -20.98 4.41 9.18
CA ALA A 55 -19.53 4.42 9.09
C ALA A 55 -19.06 4.67 7.65
N ALA A 56 -19.67 3.99 6.68
CA ALA A 56 -19.37 4.19 5.25
C ALA A 56 -19.68 5.63 4.79
N PHE A 57 -20.78 6.23 5.28
CA PHE A 57 -21.13 7.62 5.00
C PHE A 57 -20.08 8.60 5.52
N PHE A 58 -19.68 8.50 6.79
CA PHE A 58 -18.67 9.39 7.37
C PHE A 58 -17.31 9.24 6.70
N GLN A 59 -16.91 8.02 6.39
CA GLN A 59 -15.65 7.77 5.69
C GLN A 59 -15.65 8.36 4.28
N LYS A 60 -16.68 8.07 3.47
CA LYS A 60 -16.78 8.59 2.10
C LYS A 60 -16.75 10.11 2.06
N ASN A 61 -17.53 10.76 2.92
CA ASN A 61 -17.57 12.22 2.97
C ASN A 61 -16.32 12.83 3.60
N GLY A 62 -15.72 12.17 4.63
CA GLY A 62 -14.42 12.55 5.16
C GLY A 62 -13.32 12.50 4.11
N ARG A 63 -13.33 11.47 3.25
CA ARG A 63 -12.40 11.37 2.12
C ARG A 63 -12.61 12.49 1.10
N ASN A 64 -13.85 12.87 0.78
CA ASN A 64 -14.10 14.03 -0.08
C ASN A 64 -13.53 15.33 0.52
N MET A 65 -13.65 15.48 1.84
CA MET A 65 -13.04 16.62 2.55
C MET A 65 -11.51 16.57 2.47
N LEU A 66 -10.90 15.37 2.57
CA LEU A 66 -9.45 15.18 2.40
C LEU A 66 -9.01 15.52 0.97
N ILE A 67 -9.72 15.04 -0.06
CA ILE A 67 -9.41 15.34 -1.47
C ILE A 67 -9.43 16.85 -1.70
N GLY A 68 -10.51 17.53 -1.28
CA GLY A 68 -10.62 18.99 -1.39
C GLY A 68 -9.48 19.73 -0.68
N SER A 69 -9.09 19.24 0.50
CA SER A 69 -7.96 19.80 1.26
C SER A 69 -6.62 19.60 0.57
N LEU A 70 -6.35 18.39 0.08
CA LEU A 70 -5.11 18.07 -0.64
C LEU A 70 -4.97 18.93 -1.89
N ILE A 71 -6.02 19.01 -2.73
CA ILE A 71 -6.02 19.84 -3.94
C ILE A 71 -5.80 21.30 -3.59
N ALA A 72 -6.57 21.85 -2.63
CA ALA A 72 -6.48 23.25 -2.25
C ALA A 72 -5.08 23.63 -1.78
N TYR A 73 -4.50 22.86 -0.89
CA TYR A 73 -3.25 23.22 -0.24
C TYR A 73 -2.01 22.84 -1.04
N TYR A 74 -2.05 21.74 -1.82
CA TYR A 74 -0.99 21.41 -2.77
C TYR A 74 -0.80 22.55 -3.78
N HIS A 75 -1.87 23.08 -4.37
CA HIS A 75 -1.79 24.22 -5.29
C HIS A 75 -1.47 25.56 -4.61
N CYS A 76 -1.48 25.60 -3.27
CA CYS A 76 -0.88 26.68 -2.49
C CYS A 76 0.60 26.43 -2.12
N ASN A 77 1.25 25.44 -2.75
CA ASN A 77 2.66 25.05 -2.54
C ASN A 77 2.96 24.56 -1.09
N LEU A 78 1.99 23.92 -0.44
CA LEU A 78 2.24 23.23 0.81
C LEU A 78 2.66 21.80 0.56
N ASP A 79 3.64 21.32 1.32
CA ASP A 79 4.04 19.91 1.33
C ASP A 79 3.07 19.05 2.14
N PHE A 80 3.16 17.72 1.99
CA PHE A 80 2.21 16.77 2.58
C PHE A 80 2.07 16.90 4.11
N VAL A 81 3.18 16.90 4.86
CA VAL A 81 3.15 17.00 6.33
C VAL A 81 2.56 18.33 6.80
N PRO A 82 2.97 19.49 6.27
CA PRO A 82 2.30 20.77 6.51
C PRO A 82 0.79 20.76 6.22
N ILE A 83 0.36 20.10 5.13
CA ILE A 83 -1.07 19.95 4.80
C ILE A 83 -1.79 19.16 5.90
N CYS A 84 -1.27 18.01 6.30
CA CYS A 84 -1.87 17.20 7.36
C CYS A 84 -1.94 17.96 8.69
N LYS A 85 -0.88 18.67 9.08
CA LYS A 85 -0.86 19.50 10.29
C LYS A 85 -1.90 20.62 10.24
N LYS A 86 -2.01 21.29 9.09
CA LYS A 86 -2.97 22.36 8.86
C LYS A 86 -4.41 21.84 8.98
N ILE A 87 -4.73 20.70 8.37
CA ILE A 87 -6.06 20.08 8.45
C ILE A 87 -6.40 19.74 9.92
N ILE A 88 -5.51 19.07 10.65
CA ILE A 88 -5.74 18.67 12.05
C ILE A 88 -5.93 19.86 12.98
N SER A 89 -5.30 21.00 12.70
CA SER A 89 -5.39 22.19 13.54
C SER A 89 -6.72 22.95 13.46
N MET A 90 -7.60 22.60 12.51
CA MET A 90 -8.85 23.31 12.25
C MET A 90 -10.07 22.44 12.58
N ASP A 91 -11.14 23.06 13.08
CA ASP A 91 -12.46 22.45 13.04
C ASP A 91 -13.02 22.42 11.60
N TYR A 92 -14.13 21.71 11.40
CA TYR A 92 -14.67 21.53 10.04
C TYR A 92 -15.11 22.86 9.40
N LYS A 93 -15.68 23.82 10.15
CA LYS A 93 -16.14 25.11 9.63
C LYS A 93 -14.97 25.94 9.15
N THR A 94 -13.96 26.03 9.97
CA THR A 94 -12.71 26.74 9.67
C THR A 94 -12.00 26.14 8.47
N LEU A 95 -11.94 24.80 8.39
CA LEU A 95 -11.33 24.09 7.26
C LEU A 95 -12.08 24.36 5.94
N LEU A 96 -13.42 24.21 5.92
CA LEU A 96 -14.20 24.47 4.72
C LEU A 96 -14.05 25.94 4.26
N TYR A 97 -14.07 26.89 5.19
CA TYR A 97 -13.87 28.30 4.88
C TYR A 97 -12.47 28.57 4.31
N ASP A 98 -11.43 27.95 4.87
CA ASP A 98 -10.06 28.11 4.40
C ASP A 98 -9.87 27.53 2.99
N ILE A 99 -10.47 26.37 2.70
CA ILE A 99 -10.48 25.78 1.34
C ILE A 99 -11.17 26.74 0.34
N VAL A 100 -12.33 27.32 0.69
CA VAL A 100 -13.02 28.28 -0.18
C VAL A 100 -12.15 29.51 -0.45
N LYS A 101 -11.39 29.98 0.53
CA LYS A 101 -10.45 31.11 0.36
C LYS A 101 -9.37 30.86 -0.70
N THR A 102 -8.99 29.63 -0.95
CA THR A 102 -8.00 29.30 -1.99
C THR A 102 -8.52 29.56 -3.40
N LYS A 103 -9.83 29.71 -3.57
CA LYS A 103 -10.53 29.89 -4.86
C LYS A 103 -10.27 28.75 -5.88
N ASN A 104 -9.76 27.61 -5.41
CA ASN A 104 -9.59 26.44 -6.25
C ASN A 104 -10.95 25.79 -6.48
N LYS A 105 -11.42 25.80 -7.73
CA LYS A 105 -12.78 25.31 -8.09
C LYS A 105 -12.96 23.83 -7.83
N ASP A 106 -11.94 23.02 -8.14
CA ASP A 106 -12.03 21.57 -7.97
C ASP A 106 -12.08 21.20 -6.49
N ALA A 107 -11.23 21.82 -5.68
CA ALA A 107 -11.27 21.65 -4.23
C ALA A 107 -12.63 22.03 -3.63
N ILE A 108 -13.21 23.14 -4.09
CA ILE A 108 -14.53 23.61 -3.65
C ILE A 108 -15.62 22.61 -4.07
N ASN A 109 -15.55 22.02 -5.25
CA ASN A 109 -16.52 21.02 -5.73
C ASN A 109 -16.56 19.79 -4.81
N TYR A 110 -15.41 19.30 -4.31
CA TYR A 110 -15.35 18.17 -3.37
C TYR A 110 -16.04 18.46 -2.04
N ILE A 111 -16.03 19.71 -1.59
CA ILE A 111 -16.65 20.11 -0.31
C ILE A 111 -18.03 20.73 -0.45
N ALA A 112 -18.56 20.86 -1.66
CA ALA A 112 -19.85 21.53 -1.93
C ALA A 112 -21.03 20.89 -1.18
N SER A 113 -20.99 19.55 -0.99
CA SER A 113 -22.03 18.79 -0.27
C SER A 113 -22.15 19.17 1.21
N PHE A 114 -21.15 19.82 1.77
CA PHE A 114 -21.16 20.28 3.17
C PHE A 114 -21.88 21.63 3.34
N SER A 115 -22.13 22.34 2.25
CA SER A 115 -22.92 23.59 2.28
C SER A 115 -24.38 23.24 2.62
N GLY A 116 -24.87 23.76 3.75
CA GLY A 116 -26.22 23.47 4.23
C GLY A 116 -26.43 22.09 4.86
N SER A 117 -25.38 21.27 5.01
CA SER A 117 -25.46 19.98 5.68
C SER A 117 -25.60 20.12 7.21
N ASN A 118 -26.09 19.06 7.87
CA ASN A 118 -26.19 19.01 9.32
C ASN A 118 -24.80 19.14 9.95
N GLU A 119 -24.64 20.06 10.91
CA GLU A 119 -23.37 20.34 11.60
C GLU A 119 -22.75 19.10 12.25
N LYS A 120 -23.56 18.23 12.88
CA LYS A 120 -23.10 17.00 13.49
C LYS A 120 -22.51 16.03 12.47
N ASN A 121 -23.15 15.91 11.30
CA ASN A 121 -22.67 15.07 10.23
C ASN A 121 -21.33 15.60 9.67
N SER A 122 -21.23 16.91 9.44
CA SER A 122 -20.00 17.52 8.95
C SER A 122 -18.84 17.38 9.94
N ALA A 123 -19.11 17.54 11.24
CA ALA A 123 -18.12 17.30 12.30
C ALA A 123 -17.71 15.82 12.34
N GLY A 124 -18.65 14.88 12.20
CA GLY A 124 -18.34 13.44 12.13
C GLY A 124 -17.50 13.08 10.92
N CYS A 125 -17.75 13.68 9.74
CA CYS A 125 -16.91 13.50 8.55
C CYS A 125 -15.49 14.02 8.79
N LYS A 126 -15.35 15.19 9.43
CA LYS A 126 -14.06 15.76 9.78
C LYS A 126 -13.30 14.85 10.75
N GLN A 127 -13.97 14.35 11.78
CA GLN A 127 -13.38 13.43 12.75
C GLN A 127 -12.90 12.14 12.06
N SER A 128 -13.73 11.55 11.19
CA SER A 128 -13.34 10.39 10.41
C SER A 128 -12.10 10.65 9.55
N MET A 129 -12.00 11.80 8.90
CA MET A 129 -10.81 12.19 8.15
C MET A 129 -9.59 12.34 9.06
N ASP A 130 -9.76 13.01 10.21
CA ASP A 130 -8.67 13.26 11.16
C ASP A 130 -8.06 11.97 11.68
N ASP A 131 -8.86 10.95 11.95
CA ASP A 131 -8.39 9.66 12.43
C ASP A 131 -7.39 9.02 11.46
N TYR A 132 -7.59 9.17 10.15
CA TYR A 132 -6.69 8.65 9.12
C TYR A 132 -5.42 9.48 8.95
N ILE A 133 -5.51 10.81 9.03
CA ILE A 133 -4.34 11.68 8.77
C ILE A 133 -3.55 12.06 10.01
N LYS A 134 -4.08 11.78 11.21
CA LYS A 134 -3.45 12.14 12.48
C LYS A 134 -2.02 11.62 12.61
N LEU A 135 -1.78 10.39 12.16
CA LEU A 135 -0.45 9.78 12.19
C LEU A 135 0.58 10.62 11.41
N TYR A 136 0.21 11.09 10.21
CA TYR A 136 1.06 11.90 9.35
C TYR A 136 1.28 13.32 9.88
N ALA A 137 0.38 13.82 10.73
CA ALA A 137 0.47 15.15 11.29
C ALA A 137 1.22 15.22 12.62
N THR A 138 1.10 14.18 13.46
CA THR A 138 1.50 14.25 14.88
C THR A 138 2.61 13.29 15.28
N ASN A 139 2.77 12.16 14.57
CA ASN A 139 3.83 11.20 14.88
C ASN A 139 5.18 11.76 14.45
N PHE A 140 6.10 11.92 15.40
CA PHE A 140 7.42 12.51 15.14
C PHE A 140 8.19 11.79 14.03
N ARG A 141 8.25 10.45 14.07
CA ARG A 141 9.00 9.65 13.09
C ARG A 141 8.37 9.75 11.71
N MET A 142 7.04 9.66 11.63
CA MET A 142 6.30 9.80 10.38
C MET A 142 6.49 11.18 9.76
N THR A 143 6.36 12.25 10.56
CA THR A 143 6.54 13.63 10.07
C THR A 143 7.98 13.89 9.64
N HIS A 144 8.95 13.25 10.30
CA HIS A 144 10.35 13.34 9.92
C HIS A 144 10.65 12.58 8.63
N ALA A 145 10.14 11.35 8.50
CA ALA A 145 10.35 10.50 7.34
C ALA A 145 9.67 11.00 6.06
N LEU A 146 8.61 11.82 6.20
CA LEU A 146 7.87 12.45 5.09
C LEU A 146 8.12 13.97 4.99
N ARG A 147 9.18 14.46 5.64
CA ARG A 147 9.54 15.88 5.53
C ARG A 147 9.97 16.25 4.12
N ARG A 148 9.83 17.51 3.78
CA ARG A 148 10.49 18.02 2.57
C ARG A 148 12.00 17.88 2.73
N PRO A 149 12.71 17.34 1.72
CA PRO A 149 14.16 17.26 1.77
C PRO A 149 14.78 18.67 1.86
N CYS A 150 15.88 18.78 2.60
CA CYS A 150 16.68 19.99 2.62
C CYS A 150 17.32 20.22 1.24
N LYS A 151 17.82 21.45 1.01
CA LYS A 151 18.59 21.75 -0.20
C LYS A 151 19.77 20.77 -0.28
N ASP A 152 19.92 20.12 -1.41
CA ASP A 152 20.96 19.11 -1.68
C ASP A 152 20.77 17.75 -0.96
N GLU A 153 19.67 17.56 -0.23
CA GLU A 153 19.31 16.25 0.32
C GLU A 153 18.57 15.39 -0.72
N THR A 154 18.99 14.15 -0.87
CA THR A 154 18.28 13.20 -1.73
C THR A 154 17.00 12.71 -1.03
N SER A 155 15.88 12.71 -1.73
CA SER A 155 14.66 12.04 -1.28
C SER A 155 14.46 10.71 -2.01
N ILE A 156 13.82 9.75 -1.33
CA ILE A 156 13.40 8.51 -1.99
C ILE A 156 12.11 8.76 -2.76
N THR A 157 12.14 8.39 -4.04
CA THR A 157 11.00 8.50 -4.94
C THR A 157 10.86 7.21 -5.77
N PRO A 158 9.68 6.87 -6.30
CA PRO A 158 9.51 5.70 -7.16
C PRO A 158 10.41 5.69 -8.40
N GLN A 159 10.77 6.87 -8.91
CA GLN A 159 11.62 7.03 -10.09
C GLN A 159 13.04 6.50 -9.89
N LEU A 160 13.52 6.47 -8.64
CA LEU A 160 14.82 5.94 -8.29
C LEU A 160 14.96 4.42 -8.50
N LEU A 161 13.83 3.69 -8.60
CA LEU A 161 13.83 2.26 -8.97
C LEU A 161 14.52 1.98 -10.31
N LYS A 162 14.72 3.00 -11.12
CA LYS A 162 15.46 2.89 -12.39
C LYS A 162 16.95 2.63 -12.19
N ASN A 163 17.57 3.18 -11.14
CA ASN A 163 19.02 3.19 -10.96
C ASN A 163 19.46 2.80 -9.53
N HIS A 164 18.53 2.60 -8.61
CA HIS A 164 18.81 2.35 -7.19
C HIS A 164 18.08 1.13 -6.68
N SER A 165 18.67 0.49 -5.68
CA SER A 165 18.02 -0.50 -4.83
C SER A 165 17.46 0.21 -3.60
N LEU A 166 16.14 0.20 -3.44
CA LEU A 166 15.44 0.86 -2.34
C LEU A 166 15.08 -0.15 -1.26
N PHE A 167 15.41 0.15 -0.02
CA PHE A 167 15.08 -0.65 1.15
C PHE A 167 14.21 0.17 2.09
N PHE A 168 13.10 -0.42 2.50
CA PHE A 168 12.17 0.17 3.46
C PHE A 168 12.16 -0.70 4.71
N CYS A 169 12.67 -0.15 5.81
CA CYS A 169 12.81 -0.82 7.09
C CYS A 169 11.77 -0.30 8.08
N ILE A 170 10.93 -1.20 8.56
CA ILE A 170 9.95 -0.93 9.63
C ILE A 170 10.05 -2.07 10.64
N PRO A 171 10.17 -1.79 11.95
CA PRO A 171 10.18 -2.83 12.97
C PRO A 171 8.86 -3.62 12.97
N ASP A 172 8.92 -4.95 13.07
CA ASP A 172 7.75 -5.84 13.07
C ASP A 172 6.71 -5.42 14.11
N ALA A 173 7.15 -5.07 15.32
CA ALA A 173 6.27 -4.62 16.40
C ALA A 173 5.49 -3.32 16.07
N LYS A 174 5.84 -2.61 15.00
CA LYS A 174 5.22 -1.33 14.59
C LYS A 174 4.59 -1.39 13.20
N THR A 175 4.51 -2.57 12.60
CA THR A 175 3.94 -2.74 11.25
C THR A 175 2.48 -2.29 11.20
N ASP A 176 1.70 -2.53 12.26
CA ASP A 176 0.32 -2.03 12.36
C ASP A 176 0.24 -0.51 12.35
N LEU A 177 1.20 0.16 12.97
CA LEU A 177 1.24 1.62 13.04
C LEU A 177 1.66 2.26 11.72
N TYR A 178 2.70 1.70 11.08
CA TYR A 178 3.29 2.29 9.87
C TYR A 178 2.85 1.60 8.56
N GLY A 179 2.05 0.54 8.65
CA GLY A 179 1.50 -0.17 7.49
C GLY A 179 0.84 0.73 6.43
N PRO A 180 0.01 1.73 6.84
CA PRO A 180 -0.59 2.66 5.87
C PRO A 180 0.44 3.43 5.03
N LEU A 181 1.61 3.76 5.58
CA LEU A 181 2.69 4.38 4.81
C LEU A 181 3.30 3.39 3.81
N LEU A 182 3.54 2.14 4.22
CA LEU A 182 4.06 1.11 3.32
C LEU A 182 3.09 0.82 2.17
N GLU A 183 1.79 0.85 2.44
CA GLU A 183 0.78 0.70 1.39
C GLU A 183 0.87 1.84 0.36
N ILE A 184 1.00 3.09 0.81
CA ILE A 184 1.17 4.25 -0.07
C ILE A 184 2.45 4.12 -0.89
N ILE A 185 3.59 3.85 -0.25
CA ILE A 185 4.89 3.69 -0.92
C ILE A 185 4.83 2.58 -1.98
N THR A 186 4.28 1.42 -1.61
CA THR A 186 4.18 0.27 -2.52
C THR A 186 3.23 0.56 -3.68
N ALA A 187 2.09 1.19 -3.42
CA ALA A 187 1.15 1.58 -4.46
C ALA A 187 1.76 2.58 -5.44
N GLN A 188 2.45 3.61 -4.96
CA GLN A 188 3.14 4.58 -5.80
C GLN A 188 4.28 3.94 -6.61
N ALA A 189 5.04 3.01 -6.03
CA ALA A 189 6.06 2.25 -6.74
C ALA A 189 5.44 1.38 -7.84
N PHE A 190 4.31 0.73 -7.57
CA PHE A 190 3.59 -0.06 -8.58
C PHE A 190 2.99 0.81 -9.68
N ASP A 191 2.49 2.00 -9.37
CA ASP A 191 1.99 2.95 -10.38
C ASP A 191 3.11 3.40 -11.32
N TYR A 192 4.27 3.75 -10.76
CA TYR A 192 5.45 4.03 -11.56
C TYR A 192 5.79 2.85 -12.48
N CYS A 193 5.75 1.64 -11.97
CA CYS A 193 5.98 0.44 -12.76
C CYS A 193 4.89 0.19 -13.81
N ALA A 194 3.63 0.54 -13.50
CA ALA A 194 2.50 0.42 -14.43
C ALA A 194 2.63 1.36 -15.64
N ALA A 195 3.24 2.52 -15.46
CA ALA A 195 3.49 3.48 -16.52
C ALA A 195 4.63 3.07 -17.47
N ARG A 196 5.50 2.13 -17.07
CA ARG A 196 6.63 1.68 -17.90
C ARG A 196 6.17 1.05 -19.22
N GLN A 197 7.04 1.13 -20.22
CA GLN A 197 6.83 0.43 -21.49
C GLN A 197 7.02 -1.10 -21.34
N ASN A 198 6.49 -1.86 -22.28
CA ASN A 198 6.70 -3.30 -22.28
C ASN A 198 8.19 -3.61 -22.51
N ARG A 199 8.74 -4.54 -21.71
CA ARG A 199 10.16 -4.94 -21.75
C ARG A 199 11.16 -3.82 -21.43
N GLU A 200 10.72 -2.74 -20.80
CA GLU A 200 11.60 -1.66 -20.36
C GLU A 200 12.65 -2.16 -19.37
N THR A 201 13.88 -1.70 -19.49
CA THR A 201 15.01 -1.99 -18.59
C THR A 201 15.22 -0.82 -17.62
N PRO A 202 15.80 -1.08 -16.44
CA PRO A 202 16.22 -2.37 -15.90
C PRO A 202 15.04 -3.26 -15.48
N HIS A 203 15.32 -4.53 -15.21
CA HIS A 203 14.38 -5.40 -14.51
C HIS A 203 14.25 -4.92 -13.07
N ILE A 204 13.03 -4.86 -12.54
CA ILE A 204 12.76 -4.48 -11.16
C ILE A 204 12.21 -5.70 -10.42
N LEU A 205 12.80 -6.00 -9.28
CA LEU A 205 12.33 -7.04 -8.37
C LEU A 205 11.79 -6.38 -7.10
N PHE A 206 10.53 -6.63 -6.79
CA PHE A 206 9.96 -6.33 -5.48
C PHE A 206 10.10 -7.57 -4.60
N VAL A 207 10.77 -7.41 -3.48
CA VAL A 207 10.85 -8.43 -2.41
C VAL A 207 9.99 -7.90 -1.27
N LEU A 208 8.86 -8.55 -1.05
CA LEU A 208 7.93 -8.22 0.04
C LEU A 208 8.12 -9.26 1.14
N ASP A 209 9.01 -8.94 2.05
CA ASP A 209 9.27 -9.76 3.22
C ASP A 209 8.12 -9.63 4.21
N GLU A 210 7.78 -10.70 4.88
CA GLU A 210 6.60 -10.78 5.75
C GLU A 210 5.35 -10.17 5.09
N PHE A 211 5.09 -10.58 3.84
CA PHE A 211 4.11 -9.98 2.92
C PHE A 211 2.74 -9.72 3.56
N VAL A 212 2.29 -10.61 4.42
CA VAL A 212 0.99 -10.50 5.10
C VAL A 212 0.94 -9.32 6.05
N SER A 213 2.04 -9.04 6.73
CA SER A 213 2.15 -7.93 7.69
C SER A 213 2.06 -6.56 7.03
N LEU A 214 2.35 -6.47 5.72
CA LEU A 214 2.24 -5.22 4.96
C LEU A 214 0.79 -4.78 4.71
N ARG A 215 -0.19 -5.67 4.88
CA ARG A 215 -1.63 -5.44 4.72
C ARG A 215 -2.02 -4.74 3.41
N LEU A 216 -1.25 -4.96 2.35
CA LEU A 216 -1.53 -4.38 1.04
C LEU A 216 -2.91 -4.81 0.55
N SER A 217 -3.63 -3.90 -0.10
CA SER A 217 -4.94 -4.24 -0.62
C SER A 217 -4.87 -5.34 -1.69
N ALA A 218 -5.89 -6.20 -1.73
CA ALA A 218 -5.97 -7.30 -2.70
C ALA A 218 -5.82 -6.82 -4.15
N ASN A 219 -6.40 -5.66 -4.47
CA ASN A 219 -6.34 -5.10 -5.82
C ASN A 219 -4.91 -4.72 -6.21
N VAL A 220 -4.15 -4.12 -5.32
CA VAL A 220 -2.76 -3.73 -5.55
C VAL A 220 -1.92 -4.96 -5.92
N ILE A 221 -2.01 -6.03 -5.14
CA ILE A 221 -1.23 -7.26 -5.38
C ILE A 221 -1.71 -8.04 -6.60
N LEU A 222 -3.02 -8.18 -6.80
CA LEU A 222 -3.56 -8.88 -7.97
C LEU A 222 -3.18 -8.17 -9.26
N ASP A 223 -3.26 -6.85 -9.29
CA ASP A 223 -2.87 -6.07 -10.47
C ASP A 223 -1.37 -6.18 -10.73
N ALA A 224 -0.54 -6.10 -9.70
CA ALA A 224 0.89 -6.28 -9.82
C ALA A 224 1.25 -7.67 -10.38
N SER A 225 0.64 -8.73 -9.83
CA SER A 225 0.91 -10.11 -10.25
C SER A 225 0.47 -10.42 -11.69
N ARG A 226 -0.61 -9.78 -12.16
CA ARG A 226 -1.20 -10.03 -13.48
C ARG A 226 -0.58 -9.18 -14.59
N LYS A 227 -0.36 -7.88 -14.32
CA LYS A 227 -0.11 -6.87 -15.36
C LYS A 227 1.38 -6.58 -15.59
N TYR A 228 2.23 -6.74 -14.57
CA TYR A 228 3.58 -6.13 -14.61
C TYR A 228 4.67 -7.02 -15.18
N ARG A 229 4.42 -8.33 -15.32
CA ARG A 229 5.40 -9.27 -15.91
C ARG A 229 5.94 -8.81 -17.28
N LYS A 230 5.07 -8.32 -18.16
CA LYS A 230 5.46 -7.83 -19.50
C LYS A 230 6.28 -6.54 -19.45
N LYS A 231 6.33 -5.86 -18.32
CA LYS A 231 7.08 -4.63 -18.08
C LYS A 231 8.41 -4.87 -17.33
N ASN A 232 8.86 -6.13 -17.33
CA ASN A 232 10.07 -6.57 -16.62
C ASN A 232 10.02 -6.36 -15.09
N ILE A 233 8.83 -6.46 -14.52
CA ILE A 233 8.63 -6.42 -13.08
C ILE A 233 8.44 -7.85 -12.56
N ARG A 234 9.07 -8.15 -11.44
CA ARG A 234 8.97 -9.44 -10.73
C ARG A 234 8.57 -9.19 -9.29
N LEU A 235 7.78 -10.10 -8.76
CA LEU A 235 7.38 -10.11 -7.36
C LEU A 235 7.96 -11.34 -6.68
N CYS A 236 8.53 -11.14 -5.50
CA CYS A 236 8.91 -12.18 -4.56
C CYS A 236 8.12 -11.90 -3.28
N LEU A 237 7.16 -12.76 -2.97
CA LEU A 237 6.31 -12.65 -1.78
C LEU A 237 6.75 -13.72 -0.79
N LEU A 238 7.14 -13.30 0.43
CA LEU A 238 7.50 -14.21 1.50
C LEU A 238 6.39 -14.20 2.55
N THR A 239 5.99 -15.39 2.97
CA THR A 239 4.96 -15.59 3.99
C THR A 239 5.26 -16.87 4.76
N GLN A 240 4.83 -16.94 6.01
CA GLN A 240 5.05 -18.10 6.88
C GLN A 240 3.98 -19.17 6.68
N SER A 241 2.74 -18.78 6.38
CA SER A 241 1.61 -19.69 6.23
C SER A 241 0.62 -19.21 5.16
N LEU A 242 -0.09 -20.15 4.53
CA LEU A 242 -1.25 -19.83 3.68
C LEU A 242 -2.44 -19.37 4.50
N LEU A 243 -2.56 -19.79 5.76
CA LEU A 243 -3.63 -19.34 6.66
C LEU A 243 -3.58 -17.84 6.91
N ASP A 244 -2.38 -17.27 7.02
CA ASP A 244 -2.21 -15.83 7.20
C ASP A 244 -2.74 -15.06 5.99
N LEU A 245 -2.53 -15.60 4.78
CA LEU A 245 -3.12 -15.05 3.55
C LEU A 245 -4.65 -15.15 3.55
N ASP A 246 -5.23 -16.22 4.11
CA ASP A 246 -6.69 -16.38 4.21
C ASP A 246 -7.31 -15.38 5.17
N VAL A 247 -6.64 -15.08 6.28
CA VAL A 247 -7.07 -14.06 7.24
C VAL A 247 -7.10 -12.68 6.59
N LEU A 248 -6.10 -12.35 5.78
CA LEU A 248 -6.00 -11.04 5.15
C LEU A 248 -6.88 -10.91 3.89
N TYR A 249 -6.91 -11.95 3.04
CA TYR A 249 -7.48 -11.86 1.69
C TYR A 249 -8.66 -12.78 1.42
N ASN A 250 -8.97 -13.73 2.26
CA ASN A 250 -9.81 -14.91 2.02
C ASN A 250 -9.23 -15.92 1.01
N GLU A 251 -9.78 -17.13 1.00
CA GLU A 251 -9.30 -18.25 0.17
C GLU A 251 -9.34 -17.95 -1.34
N LYS A 252 -10.38 -17.28 -1.82
CA LYS A 252 -10.53 -17.00 -3.27
C LYS A 252 -9.42 -16.07 -3.78
N ILE A 253 -9.11 -15.03 -3.01
CA ILE A 253 -8.07 -14.05 -3.36
C ILE A 253 -6.69 -14.68 -3.21
N ARG A 254 -6.43 -15.44 -2.12
CA ARG A 254 -5.21 -16.23 -1.96
C ARG A 254 -4.95 -17.11 -3.18
N ASN A 255 -5.96 -17.88 -3.60
CA ASN A 255 -5.84 -18.78 -4.75
C ASN A 255 -5.56 -18.01 -6.05
N ALA A 256 -6.16 -16.83 -6.21
CA ALA A 256 -5.88 -15.95 -7.35
C ALA A 256 -4.44 -15.41 -7.32
N ILE A 257 -3.90 -15.04 -6.16
CA ILE A 257 -2.50 -14.62 -6.00
C ILE A 257 -1.58 -15.82 -6.34
N LEU A 258 -1.78 -16.96 -5.71
CA LEU A 258 -0.94 -18.15 -5.90
C LEU A 258 -0.95 -18.68 -7.34
N SER A 259 -2.08 -18.60 -8.04
CA SER A 259 -2.16 -19.00 -9.45
C SER A 259 -1.34 -18.11 -10.39
N ASN A 260 -1.13 -16.86 -10.03
CA ASN A 260 -0.28 -15.93 -10.79
C ASN A 260 1.22 -16.08 -10.48
N MET A 261 1.59 -16.72 -9.36
CA MET A 261 2.99 -17.00 -8.99
C MET A 261 3.49 -18.24 -9.70
N LYS A 262 4.37 -18.06 -10.67
CA LYS A 262 4.92 -19.16 -11.48
C LYS A 262 5.77 -20.12 -10.65
N TYR A 263 6.55 -19.59 -9.73
CA TYR A 263 7.44 -20.36 -8.87
C TYR A 263 6.92 -20.32 -7.45
N LYS A 264 6.92 -21.45 -6.78
CA LYS A 264 6.57 -21.62 -5.37
C LYS A 264 7.74 -22.34 -4.72
N VAL A 265 8.37 -21.70 -3.75
CA VAL A 265 9.49 -22.25 -2.99
C VAL A 265 8.97 -22.55 -1.58
N ILE A 266 9.10 -23.82 -1.17
CA ILE A 266 8.60 -24.32 0.10
C ILE A 266 9.81 -24.74 0.93
N LEU A 267 10.12 -23.97 1.98
CA LEU A 267 11.28 -24.21 2.84
C LEU A 267 10.95 -25.02 4.09
N GLY A 268 9.73 -24.90 4.59
CA GLY A 268 9.23 -25.66 5.73
C GLY A 268 7.82 -25.23 6.04
N ILE A 269 6.92 -26.20 6.21
CA ILE A 269 5.51 -25.92 6.51
C ILE A 269 5.12 -26.81 7.68
N THR A 270 4.59 -26.19 8.73
CA THR A 270 4.15 -26.89 9.95
C THR A 270 2.64 -27.03 10.01
N ASP A 271 1.89 -26.15 9.36
CA ASP A 271 0.43 -26.21 9.37
C ASP A 271 -0.13 -27.25 8.38
N PRO A 272 -1.09 -28.10 8.80
CA PRO A 272 -1.60 -29.21 7.98
C PRO A 272 -2.32 -28.77 6.71
N SER A 273 -2.97 -27.59 6.72
CA SER A 273 -3.74 -27.10 5.56
C SER A 273 -2.82 -26.66 4.43
N SER A 274 -1.73 -25.94 4.74
CA SER A 274 -0.70 -25.60 3.77
C SER A 274 0.04 -26.83 3.26
N GLN A 275 0.35 -27.81 4.15
CA GLN A 275 0.96 -29.07 3.75
C GLN A 275 0.09 -29.81 2.74
N LYS A 276 -1.21 -29.95 3.02
CA LYS A 276 -2.16 -30.60 2.11
C LYS A 276 -2.25 -29.86 0.77
N TYR A 277 -2.39 -28.53 0.79
CA TYR A 277 -2.47 -27.71 -0.42
C TYR A 277 -1.27 -27.94 -1.34
N PHE A 278 -0.06 -27.93 -0.82
CA PHE A 278 1.15 -28.11 -1.62
C PHE A 278 1.34 -29.58 -2.04
N ALA A 279 0.95 -30.55 -1.20
CA ALA A 279 0.96 -31.95 -1.58
C ALA A 279 0.00 -32.21 -2.76
N ASP A 280 -1.18 -31.63 -2.76
CA ASP A 280 -2.15 -31.74 -3.85
C ASP A 280 -1.63 -31.12 -5.17
N ILE A 281 -0.87 -30.01 -5.08
CA ILE A 281 -0.22 -29.37 -6.25
C ILE A 281 0.90 -30.25 -6.82
N ILE A 282 1.72 -30.86 -5.95
CA ILE A 282 2.84 -31.71 -6.35
C ILE A 282 2.31 -33.01 -6.99
N GLY A 283 1.14 -33.45 -6.53
CA GLY A 283 0.51 -34.70 -6.99
C GLY A 283 1.10 -35.92 -6.33
N GLN A 284 0.63 -37.07 -6.76
CA GLN A 284 1.03 -38.40 -6.26
C GLN A 284 1.95 -39.09 -7.26
N LYS A 285 2.98 -39.76 -6.74
CA LYS A 285 3.82 -40.65 -7.54
C LYS A 285 3.46 -42.08 -7.22
N GLU A 286 3.15 -42.87 -8.25
CA GLU A 286 3.03 -44.33 -8.09
C GLU A 286 4.37 -44.91 -7.62
N GLN A 287 4.34 -45.60 -6.49
CA GLN A 287 5.46 -46.37 -6.00
C GLN A 287 5.07 -47.84 -5.92
N ARG A 288 5.72 -48.65 -6.74
CA ARG A 288 5.57 -50.11 -6.63
C ARG A 288 6.35 -50.59 -5.43
N THR A 289 5.66 -51.06 -4.40
CA THR A 289 6.25 -51.73 -3.26
C THR A 289 6.13 -53.22 -3.45
N ARG A 290 7.22 -53.94 -3.31
CA ARG A 290 7.23 -55.40 -3.32
C ARG A 290 7.14 -55.86 -1.85
N SER A 291 6.02 -56.46 -1.50
CA SER A 291 5.86 -57.09 -0.18
C SER A 291 6.06 -58.58 -0.33
N THR A 292 6.86 -59.18 0.53
CA THR A 292 7.06 -60.63 0.61
C THR A 292 6.42 -61.11 1.91
N SER A 293 5.41 -61.95 1.82
CA SER A 293 4.85 -62.58 3.00
C SER A 293 5.32 -64.05 3.04
N ILE A 294 5.85 -64.49 4.17
CA ILE A 294 6.28 -65.87 4.41
C ILE A 294 5.24 -66.48 5.35
N ASN A 295 4.48 -67.44 4.83
CA ASN A 295 3.48 -68.13 5.61
C ASN A 295 3.81 -69.64 5.59
N GLY A 296 4.32 -70.14 6.70
CA GLY A 296 4.75 -71.57 6.80
C GLY A 296 5.84 -71.95 5.79
N ASN A 297 5.62 -72.97 5.01
CA ASN A 297 6.57 -73.50 4.02
C ASN A 297 6.40 -72.95 2.61
N THR A 298 5.58 -71.87 2.40
CA THR A 298 5.34 -71.33 1.07
C THR A 298 5.67 -69.85 1.06
N THR A 299 6.54 -69.44 0.11
CA THR A 299 6.85 -68.05 -0.15
C THR A 299 6.05 -67.59 -1.37
N THR A 300 5.17 -66.59 -1.21
CA THR A 300 4.47 -65.92 -2.33
C THR A 300 5.13 -64.57 -2.57
N VAL A 301 5.43 -64.23 -3.80
CA VAL A 301 6.04 -62.96 -4.22
C VAL A 301 5.01 -62.11 -4.94
#